data_1c0c435570ddfb8ca889c6a052e1d04a
#
_entry.id   1c0c435570ddfb8ca889c6a052e1d04a
#
_cell.length_a   1.000
_cell.length_b   1.000
_cell.length_c   1.000
_cell.angle_alpha   90.00
_cell.angle_beta   90.00
_cell.angle_gamma   90.00
#
_symmetry.space_group_name_H-M   'P 1'
#
loop_
_entity.id
_entity.type
_entity.pdbx_description
1 polymer ?
#
loop_
_entity_poly.entity_id
_entity_poly.type
_entity_poly.pdbx_seq_one_letter_code
_entity_poly.pdbx_strand_id
1 'polypeptide(L)'
;MQEEGLSQVYEALGKSVERETLNFRRNVLREYLLEIRRGPKKVAEKAAAFGFLASSRAYRCTLIAVQEPGKNQIDDFLLYGIQNVLEELLQACTEQVTVLFLEQKIYLAILALADNPPEGAEQSIEQGLETLCRFGSRELHMGLSCYCSKDCVRFEGLPQEYQQLRRQHRQNVACSCGLILPKKQSTSSLKPEFPKWAGMLSQGLGDAVRSEIHSYLNQLNQKGGLTP
;
A
#
# COMPACT_ATOMS: atom_id res chain seq x y z
N MET A 1 44.54 -15.78 11.79
CA MET A 1 43.52 -16.83 11.70
C MET A 1 42.46 -16.80 12.83
N GLN A 2 42.82 -16.66 14.13
CA GLN A 2 41.79 -16.55 15.22
C GLN A 2 41.04 -15.22 15.25
N GLU A 3 41.68 -14.10 14.96
CA GLU A 3 41.06 -12.77 14.95
C GLU A 3 40.06 -12.59 13.80
N GLU A 4 40.34 -13.15 12.62
CA GLU A 4 39.42 -13.10 11.48
C GLU A 4 38.13 -13.88 11.74
N GLY A 5 38.20 -15.02 12.43
CA GLY A 5 37.05 -15.81 12.82
C GLY A 5 36.13 -15.07 13.84
N LEU A 6 36.73 -14.38 14.81
CA LEU A 6 36.02 -13.57 15.80
C LEU A 6 35.33 -12.38 15.12
N SER A 7 35.99 -11.67 14.23
CA SER A 7 35.40 -10.55 13.48
C SER A 7 34.20 -10.99 12.65
N GLN A 8 34.27 -12.12 11.97
CA GLN A 8 33.14 -12.67 11.20
C GLN A 8 31.95 -13.05 12.09
N VAL A 9 32.21 -13.60 13.30
CA VAL A 9 31.15 -13.93 14.26
C VAL A 9 30.46 -12.67 14.80
N TYR A 10 31.23 -11.63 15.13
CA TYR A 10 30.67 -10.35 15.57
C TYR A 10 29.85 -9.66 14.48
N GLU A 11 30.31 -9.70 13.24
CA GLU A 11 29.56 -9.15 12.10
C GLU A 11 28.26 -9.93 11.84
N ALA A 12 28.30 -11.26 11.91
CA ALA A 12 27.11 -12.09 11.77
C ALA A 12 26.10 -11.87 12.89
N LEU A 13 26.57 -11.72 14.15
CA LEU A 13 25.72 -11.38 15.29
C LEU A 13 25.12 -9.99 15.15
N GLY A 14 25.89 -8.99 14.73
CA GLY A 14 25.38 -7.63 14.47
C GLY A 14 24.27 -7.63 13.44
N LYS A 15 24.48 -8.29 12.30
CA LYS A 15 23.46 -8.44 11.24
C LYS A 15 22.20 -9.17 11.73
N SER A 16 22.36 -10.18 12.59
CA SER A 16 21.22 -10.90 13.19
C SER A 16 20.39 -10.01 14.11
N VAL A 17 21.03 -9.26 14.99
CA VAL A 17 20.38 -8.32 15.92
C VAL A 17 19.66 -7.21 15.14
N GLU A 18 20.26 -6.66 14.10
CA GLU A 18 19.64 -5.65 13.23
C GLU A 18 18.39 -6.21 12.54
N ARG A 19 18.46 -7.43 12.02
CA ARG A 19 17.33 -8.10 11.35
C ARG A 19 16.18 -8.36 12.33
N GLU A 20 16.45 -8.84 13.53
CA GLU A 20 15.43 -9.08 14.55
C GLU A 20 14.78 -7.76 14.99
N THR A 21 15.58 -6.72 15.18
CA THR A 21 15.10 -5.38 15.53
C THR A 21 14.19 -4.83 14.43
N LEU A 22 14.55 -5.00 13.16
CA LEU A 22 13.75 -4.56 12.02
C LEU A 22 12.41 -5.32 11.95
N ASN A 23 12.43 -6.63 12.13
CA ASN A 23 11.21 -7.45 12.15
C ASN A 23 10.28 -7.07 13.30
N PHE A 24 10.85 -6.82 14.47
CA PHE A 24 10.06 -6.35 15.63
C PHE A 24 9.40 -5.00 15.34
N ARG A 25 10.13 -4.04 14.76
CA ARG A 25 9.61 -2.73 14.34
C ARG A 25 8.45 -2.89 13.35
N ARG A 26 8.62 -3.73 12.33
CA ARG A 26 7.58 -4.03 11.34
C ARG A 26 6.31 -4.58 11.98
N ASN A 27 6.45 -5.50 12.92
CA ASN A 27 5.31 -6.10 13.62
C ASN A 27 4.55 -5.08 14.47
N VAL A 28 5.26 -4.21 15.20
CA VAL A 28 4.64 -3.13 16.00
C VAL A 28 3.85 -2.17 15.11
N LEU A 29 4.40 -1.78 13.96
CA LEU A 29 3.69 -0.93 13.00
C LEU A 29 2.48 -1.62 12.39
N ARG A 30 2.62 -2.88 12.03
CA ARG A 30 1.51 -3.68 11.50
C ARG A 30 0.35 -3.74 12.48
N GLU A 31 0.63 -4.00 13.78
CA GLU A 31 -0.40 -3.98 14.82
C GLU A 31 -1.07 -2.62 14.97
N TYR A 32 -0.31 -1.54 14.83
CA TYR A 32 -0.82 -0.18 14.90
C TYR A 32 -1.74 0.16 13.73
N LEU A 33 -1.31 -0.13 12.51
CA LEU A 33 -2.08 0.14 11.30
C LEU A 33 -3.39 -0.65 11.23
N LEU A 34 -3.39 -1.86 11.78
CA LEU A 34 -4.56 -2.73 11.84
C LEU A 34 -5.45 -2.45 13.07
N GLU A 35 -5.12 -1.43 13.87
CA GLU A 35 -5.82 -1.07 15.12
C GLU A 35 -5.94 -2.23 16.13
N ILE A 36 -5.05 -3.22 16.01
CA ILE A 36 -5.06 -4.40 16.87
C ILE A 36 -4.47 -4.04 18.26
N ARG A 37 -5.28 -3.46 19.15
CA ARG A 37 -5.11 -3.43 20.61
C ARG A 37 -4.31 -2.33 21.32
N ARG A 38 -3.81 -1.26 20.70
CA ARG A 38 -3.08 -0.24 21.48
C ARG A 38 -3.40 1.18 21.05
N GLY A 39 -3.68 2.06 22.02
CA GLY A 39 -3.90 3.48 21.75
C GLY A 39 -2.69 4.13 21.05
N PRO A 40 -2.92 5.11 20.17
CA PRO A 40 -1.89 5.69 19.29
C PRO A 40 -0.66 6.22 20.04
N LYS A 41 -0.82 6.80 21.21
CA LYS A 41 0.29 7.32 22.02
C LYS A 41 1.31 6.26 22.44
N LYS A 42 0.84 5.09 22.92
CA LYS A 42 1.74 4.01 23.36
C LYS A 42 2.53 3.37 22.21
N VAL A 43 1.99 3.40 21.00
CA VAL A 43 2.68 2.88 19.81
C VAL A 43 3.70 3.88 19.31
N ALA A 44 3.36 5.18 19.29
CA ALA A 44 4.31 6.24 18.95
C ALA A 44 5.52 6.28 19.90
N GLU A 45 5.30 6.16 21.22
CA GLU A 45 6.36 6.07 22.21
C GLU A 45 7.27 4.85 21.98
N LYS A 46 6.69 3.70 21.68
CA LYS A 46 7.47 2.49 21.37
C LYS A 46 8.21 2.61 20.03
N ALA A 47 7.57 3.14 18.99
CA ALA A 47 8.21 3.37 17.71
C ALA A 47 9.40 4.33 17.84
N ALA A 48 9.24 5.41 18.63
CA ALA A 48 10.32 6.35 18.94
C ALA A 48 11.46 5.71 19.75
N ALA A 49 11.15 4.86 20.75
CA ALA A 49 12.16 4.13 21.53
C ALA A 49 13.05 3.22 20.68
N PHE A 50 12.54 2.76 19.52
CA PHE A 50 13.31 1.96 18.57
C PHE A 50 13.96 2.80 17.45
N GLY A 51 13.95 4.12 17.55
CA GLY A 51 14.58 5.04 16.59
C GLY A 51 13.91 4.99 15.20
N PHE A 52 12.67 4.48 15.14
CA PHE A 52 12.05 4.11 13.88
C PHE A 52 11.39 5.28 13.15
N LEU A 53 10.74 6.16 13.89
CA LEU A 53 10.03 7.29 13.30
C LEU A 53 10.10 8.48 14.25
N ALA A 54 10.65 9.59 13.80
CA ALA A 54 10.51 10.83 14.53
C ALA A 54 9.07 11.31 14.45
N SER A 55 8.43 11.57 15.59
CA SER A 55 7.03 12.02 15.68
C SER A 55 6.75 13.34 14.94
N SER A 56 7.80 14.08 14.57
CA SER A 56 7.73 15.35 13.84
C SER A 56 7.76 15.22 12.32
N ARG A 57 8.08 14.05 11.77
CA ARG A 57 8.19 13.86 10.31
C ARG A 57 6.84 13.68 9.64
N ALA A 58 6.79 14.11 8.36
CA ALA A 58 5.69 13.81 7.47
C ALA A 58 5.91 12.45 6.80
N TYR A 59 4.84 11.69 6.64
CA TYR A 59 4.85 10.36 6.02
C TYR A 59 3.95 10.30 4.81
N ARG A 60 4.42 9.68 3.75
CA ARG A 60 3.61 9.30 2.60
C ARG A 60 3.45 7.78 2.58
N CYS A 61 2.24 7.33 2.31
CA CYS A 61 1.93 5.90 2.24
C CYS A 61 1.67 5.47 0.81
N THR A 62 2.14 4.28 0.46
CA THR A 62 1.80 3.63 -0.80
C THR A 62 1.42 2.18 -0.53
N LEU A 63 0.21 1.80 -0.90
CA LEU A 63 -0.23 0.42 -0.85
C LEU A 63 0.06 -0.24 -2.20
N ILE A 64 0.75 -1.36 -2.19
CA ILE A 64 1.13 -2.12 -3.37
C ILE A 64 0.42 -3.47 -3.31
N ALA A 65 -0.44 -3.73 -4.29
CA ALA A 65 -1.11 -5.01 -4.44
C ALA A 65 -0.51 -5.79 -5.61
N VAL A 66 -0.12 -7.02 -5.35
CA VAL A 66 0.42 -7.93 -6.36
C VAL A 66 -0.70 -8.75 -6.96
N GLN A 67 -0.83 -8.71 -8.28
CA GLN A 67 -1.82 -9.47 -9.04
C GLN A 67 -1.12 -10.62 -9.77
N GLU A 68 -1.67 -11.80 -9.65
CA GLU A 68 -1.15 -12.97 -10.37
C GLU A 68 -1.65 -12.99 -11.81
N PRO A 69 -0.79 -13.21 -12.78
CA PRO A 69 -1.21 -13.65 -14.09
C PRO A 69 -1.45 -15.17 -14.05
N GLY A 70 -2.67 -15.59 -13.78
CA GLY A 70 -3.05 -16.99 -13.87
C GLY A 70 -2.93 -17.83 -12.58
N LYS A 71 -2.92 -19.17 -12.73
CA LYS A 71 -3.02 -20.15 -11.64
C LYS A 71 -1.73 -20.47 -10.87
N ASN A 72 -0.64 -19.78 -11.16
CA ASN A 72 0.64 -20.04 -10.49
C ASN A 72 0.62 -19.39 -9.11
N GLN A 73 0.79 -20.19 -8.08
CA GLN A 73 1.00 -19.68 -6.73
C GLN A 73 2.30 -18.88 -6.71
N ILE A 74 2.23 -17.63 -6.24
CA ILE A 74 3.43 -16.84 -5.98
C ILE A 74 4.14 -17.49 -4.79
N ASP A 75 5.41 -17.87 -4.99
CA ASP A 75 6.25 -18.41 -3.95
C ASP A 75 6.57 -17.34 -2.89
N ASP A 76 6.66 -17.74 -1.63
CA ASP A 76 7.06 -16.86 -0.52
C ASP A 76 8.42 -16.21 -0.76
N PHE A 77 9.31 -16.90 -1.46
CA PHE A 77 10.61 -16.35 -1.85
C PHE A 77 10.48 -15.15 -2.80
N LEU A 78 9.55 -15.22 -3.74
CA LEU A 78 9.26 -14.14 -4.67
C LEU A 78 8.62 -12.94 -3.96
N LEU A 79 7.72 -13.19 -3.01
CA LEU A 79 7.13 -12.15 -2.16
C LEU A 79 8.21 -11.42 -1.35
N TYR A 80 9.18 -12.16 -0.81
CA TYR A 80 10.32 -11.56 -0.11
C TYR A 80 11.21 -10.75 -1.07
N GLY A 81 11.44 -11.26 -2.27
CA GLY A 81 12.18 -10.54 -3.31
C GLY A 81 11.53 -9.21 -3.70
N ILE A 82 10.21 -9.19 -3.85
CA ILE A 82 9.44 -7.98 -4.11
C ILE A 82 9.62 -6.95 -2.99
N GLN A 83 9.60 -7.38 -1.74
CA GLN A 83 9.80 -6.47 -0.61
C GLN A 83 11.18 -5.81 -0.66
N ASN A 84 12.24 -6.55 -0.95
CA ASN A 84 13.59 -6.01 -1.04
C ASN A 84 13.73 -5.02 -2.20
N VAL A 85 13.19 -5.37 -3.37
CA VAL A 85 13.18 -4.48 -4.55
C VAL A 85 12.40 -3.19 -4.26
N LEU A 86 11.27 -3.28 -3.56
CA LEU A 86 10.49 -2.13 -3.12
C LEU A 86 11.31 -1.21 -2.19
N GLU A 87 11.96 -1.78 -1.19
CA GLU A 87 12.80 -1.03 -0.26
C GLU A 87 13.93 -0.33 -0.99
N GLU A 88 14.64 -1.03 -1.86
CA GLU A 88 15.78 -0.48 -2.62
C GLU A 88 15.36 0.65 -3.57
N LEU A 89 14.31 0.46 -4.35
CA LEU A 89 13.82 1.48 -5.29
C LEU A 89 13.29 2.72 -4.58
N LEU A 90 12.56 2.54 -3.49
CA LEU A 90 11.97 3.66 -2.76
C LEU A 90 12.99 4.36 -1.85
N GLN A 91 14.03 3.66 -1.39
CA GLN A 91 15.11 4.25 -0.60
C GLN A 91 15.94 5.25 -1.42
N ALA A 92 15.99 5.09 -2.74
CA ALA A 92 16.60 6.07 -3.63
C ALA A 92 15.80 7.40 -3.71
N CYS A 93 14.52 7.37 -3.35
CA CYS A 93 13.62 8.53 -3.46
C CYS A 93 13.38 9.27 -2.14
N THR A 94 13.72 8.66 -1.00
CA THR A 94 13.39 9.21 0.33
C THR A 94 14.47 8.88 1.36
N GLU A 95 14.50 9.64 2.47
CA GLU A 95 15.49 9.42 3.53
C GLU A 95 15.32 8.07 4.25
N GLN A 96 14.09 7.63 4.40
CA GLN A 96 13.79 6.38 5.10
C GLN A 96 12.51 5.74 4.54
N VAL A 97 12.61 4.48 4.20
CA VAL A 97 11.49 3.65 3.73
C VAL A 97 11.28 2.50 4.69
N THR A 98 10.03 2.15 4.91
CA THR A 98 9.63 0.92 5.59
C THR A 98 8.58 0.23 4.79
N VAL A 99 8.88 -0.97 4.35
CA VAL A 99 7.91 -1.83 3.66
C VAL A 99 7.38 -2.88 4.60
N LEU A 100 6.05 -2.94 4.72
CA LEU A 100 5.32 -3.89 5.55
C LEU A 100 4.57 -4.86 4.65
N PHE A 101 4.75 -6.14 4.86
CA PHE A 101 3.87 -7.15 4.33
C PHE A 101 2.66 -7.30 5.27
N LEU A 102 1.46 -6.97 4.79
CA LEU A 102 0.26 -6.89 5.63
C LEU A 102 -0.63 -8.12 5.52
N GLU A 103 -1.01 -8.45 4.30
CA GLU A 103 -1.89 -9.57 3.97
C GLU A 103 -1.31 -10.27 2.72
N GLN A 104 -1.89 -11.41 2.33
CA GLN A 104 -1.47 -12.09 1.11
C GLN A 104 -1.40 -11.11 -0.06
N LYS A 105 -0.19 -10.90 -0.61
CA LYS A 105 0.10 -10.09 -1.79
C LYS A 105 -0.13 -8.57 -1.63
N ILE A 106 -0.29 -8.07 -0.39
CA ILE A 106 -0.44 -6.65 -0.12
C ILE A 106 0.73 -6.16 0.73
N TYR A 107 1.42 -5.15 0.20
CA TYR A 107 2.48 -4.43 0.88
C TYR A 107 2.05 -2.99 1.16
N LEU A 108 2.56 -2.42 2.23
CA LEU A 108 2.47 -0.99 2.51
C LEU A 108 3.87 -0.43 2.65
N ALA A 109 4.23 0.50 1.78
CA ALA A 109 5.43 1.30 1.90
C ALA A 109 5.09 2.59 2.65
N ILE A 110 5.82 2.86 3.71
CA ILE A 110 5.75 4.10 4.50
C ILE A 110 7.06 4.84 4.24
N LEU A 111 6.94 6.01 3.61
CA LEU A 111 8.06 6.86 3.22
C LEU A 111 8.13 8.05 4.17
N ALA A 112 9.24 8.17 4.90
CA ALA A 112 9.51 9.34 5.72
C ALA A 112 10.09 10.46 4.84
N LEU A 113 9.43 11.60 4.84
CA LEU A 113 9.85 12.78 4.10
C LEU A 113 10.52 13.78 5.04
N ALA A 114 11.48 14.54 4.52
CA ALA A 114 12.01 15.69 5.23
C ALA A 114 10.90 16.71 5.50
N ASP A 115 11.05 17.54 6.53
CA ASP A 115 10.06 18.58 6.85
C ASP A 115 9.83 19.56 5.69
N ASN A 116 10.86 19.76 4.86
CA ASN A 116 10.78 20.49 3.60
C ASN A 116 11.34 19.58 2.49
N PRO A 117 10.49 18.74 1.88
CA PRO A 117 10.93 17.87 0.81
C PRO A 117 11.44 18.72 -0.38
N PRO A 118 12.52 18.31 -1.03
CA PRO A 118 13.03 19.02 -2.19
C PRO A 118 11.96 19.09 -3.29
N GLU A 119 12.00 20.17 -4.08
CA GLU A 119 11.11 20.32 -5.22
C GLU A 119 11.26 19.11 -6.16
N GLY A 120 10.16 18.44 -6.50
CA GLY A 120 10.20 17.22 -7.32
C GLY A 120 10.28 15.90 -6.55
N ALA A 121 10.38 15.90 -5.22
CA ALA A 121 10.40 14.65 -4.43
C ALA A 121 9.16 13.78 -4.69
N GLU A 122 8.00 14.38 -4.83
CA GLU A 122 6.75 13.66 -5.18
C GLU A 122 6.85 13.00 -6.54
N GLN A 123 7.36 13.71 -7.55
CA GLN A 123 7.54 13.17 -8.89
C GLN A 123 8.55 12.02 -8.90
N SER A 124 9.62 12.11 -8.10
CA SER A 124 10.60 11.04 -7.97
C SER A 124 9.98 9.76 -7.39
N ILE A 125 9.11 9.89 -6.38
CA ILE A 125 8.38 8.76 -5.80
C ILE A 125 7.43 8.15 -6.84
N GLU A 126 6.68 8.97 -7.57
CA GLU A 126 5.76 8.49 -8.61
C GLU A 126 6.50 7.77 -9.73
N GLN A 127 7.62 8.32 -10.20
CA GLN A 127 8.49 7.68 -11.20
C GLN A 127 9.09 6.36 -10.70
N GLY A 128 9.49 6.31 -9.43
CA GLY A 128 9.95 5.07 -8.78
C GLY A 128 8.87 3.99 -8.79
N LEU A 129 7.64 4.35 -8.43
CA LEU A 129 6.50 3.44 -8.41
C LEU A 129 6.08 2.99 -9.83
N GLU A 130 6.13 3.88 -10.82
CA GLU A 130 5.90 3.50 -12.23
C GLU A 130 6.97 2.55 -12.74
N THR A 131 8.22 2.79 -12.36
CA THR A 131 9.34 1.91 -12.70
C THR A 131 9.16 0.53 -12.10
N LEU A 132 8.71 0.48 -10.83
CA LEU A 132 8.36 -0.76 -10.16
C LEU A 132 7.23 -1.51 -10.89
N CYS A 133 6.16 -0.83 -11.26
CA CYS A 133 5.04 -1.45 -12.00
C CYS A 133 5.52 -2.03 -13.33
N ARG A 134 6.38 -1.32 -14.05
CA ARG A 134 6.99 -1.80 -15.31
C ARG A 134 7.90 -2.99 -15.09
N PHE A 135 8.72 -2.97 -14.04
CA PHE A 135 9.59 -4.08 -13.67
C PHE A 135 8.76 -5.33 -13.31
N GLY A 136 7.72 -5.19 -12.47
CA GLY A 136 6.82 -6.28 -12.14
C GLY A 136 6.21 -6.94 -13.37
N SER A 137 5.73 -6.14 -14.32
CA SER A 137 5.13 -6.64 -15.55
C SER A 137 6.12 -7.32 -16.50
N ARG A 138 7.32 -6.75 -16.66
CA ARG A 138 8.30 -7.21 -17.66
C ARG A 138 9.15 -8.37 -17.16
N GLU A 139 9.69 -8.24 -15.95
CA GLU A 139 10.69 -9.16 -15.43
C GLU A 139 10.08 -10.26 -14.56
N LEU A 140 9.06 -9.90 -13.77
CA LEU A 140 8.43 -10.84 -12.86
C LEU A 140 7.14 -11.45 -13.43
N HIS A 141 6.68 -10.98 -14.58
CA HIS A 141 5.40 -11.35 -15.19
C HIS A 141 4.21 -11.25 -14.23
N MET A 142 4.24 -10.24 -13.36
CA MET A 142 3.21 -9.96 -12.36
C MET A 142 2.64 -8.56 -12.55
N GLY A 143 1.33 -8.43 -12.37
CA GLY A 143 0.69 -7.14 -12.29
C GLY A 143 0.91 -6.51 -10.92
N LEU A 144 1.34 -5.25 -10.87
CA LEU A 144 1.41 -4.48 -9.65
C LEU A 144 0.46 -3.30 -9.73
N SER A 145 -0.35 -3.10 -8.69
CA SER A 145 -1.20 -1.92 -8.52
C SER A 145 -0.69 -1.11 -7.34
N CYS A 146 -0.20 0.09 -7.59
CA CYS A 146 0.36 0.98 -6.59
C CYS A 146 -0.62 2.13 -6.30
N TYR A 147 -1.18 2.16 -5.09
CA TYR A 147 -2.09 3.21 -4.61
C TYR A 147 -1.31 4.17 -3.73
N CYS A 148 -1.12 5.40 -4.19
CA CYS A 148 -0.35 6.41 -3.47
C CYS A 148 -1.28 7.33 -2.67
N SER A 149 -0.88 7.69 -1.43
CA SER A 149 -1.59 8.71 -0.66
C SER A 149 -1.50 10.07 -1.36
N LYS A 150 -2.57 10.85 -1.25
CA LYS A 150 -2.63 12.19 -1.83
C LYS A 150 -1.75 13.15 -1.06
N ASP A 151 -1.90 13.15 0.25
CA ASP A 151 -1.28 14.09 1.15
C ASP A 151 -0.30 13.37 2.09
N CYS A 152 0.66 14.10 2.61
CA CYS A 152 1.51 13.61 3.67
C CYS A 152 0.77 13.68 5.00
N VAL A 153 0.94 12.67 5.83
CA VAL A 153 0.32 12.58 7.15
C VAL A 153 1.36 12.50 8.24
N ARG A 154 0.99 12.87 9.47
CA ARG A 154 1.79 12.59 10.66
C ARG A 154 1.60 11.13 11.08
N PHE A 155 2.45 10.66 11.97
CA PHE A 155 2.42 9.27 12.45
C PHE A 155 1.02 8.83 12.91
N GLU A 156 0.32 9.69 13.63
CA GLU A 156 -1.03 9.42 14.15
C GLU A 156 -2.09 9.26 13.04
N GLY A 157 -1.83 9.83 11.87
CA GLY A 157 -2.70 9.73 10.69
C GLY A 157 -2.50 8.47 9.85
N LEU A 158 -1.41 7.72 10.08
CA LEU A 158 -1.08 6.53 9.28
C LEU A 158 -2.21 5.48 9.23
N PRO A 159 -2.91 5.15 10.33
CA PRO A 159 -4.01 4.18 10.25
C PRO A 159 -5.16 4.63 9.37
N GLN A 160 -5.52 5.92 9.42
CA GLN A 160 -6.58 6.45 8.58
C GLN A 160 -6.19 6.44 7.11
N GLU A 161 -4.95 6.82 6.81
CA GLU A 161 -4.43 6.81 5.44
C GLU A 161 -4.38 5.39 4.87
N TYR A 162 -3.91 4.43 5.64
CA TYR A 162 -3.97 3.02 5.27
C TYR A 162 -5.39 2.56 4.95
N GLN A 163 -6.38 2.93 5.76
CA GLN A 163 -7.78 2.58 5.49
C GLN A 163 -8.31 3.22 4.20
N GLN A 164 -7.88 4.44 3.87
CA GLN A 164 -8.23 5.08 2.61
C GLN A 164 -7.64 4.34 1.40
N LEU A 165 -6.34 4.03 1.45
CA LEU A 165 -5.66 3.26 0.40
C LEU A 165 -6.29 1.87 0.23
N ARG A 166 -6.64 1.21 1.32
CA ARG A 166 -7.35 -0.08 1.30
C ARG A 166 -8.74 0.02 0.66
N ARG A 167 -9.46 1.13 0.89
CA ARG A 167 -10.74 1.40 0.19
C ARG A 167 -10.54 1.58 -1.30
N GLN A 168 -9.53 2.35 -1.71
CA GLN A 168 -9.20 2.53 -3.13
C GLN A 168 -8.85 1.19 -3.79
N HIS A 169 -8.04 0.37 -3.13
CA HIS A 169 -7.74 -0.98 -3.62
C HIS A 169 -9.00 -1.83 -3.81
N ARG A 170 -9.93 -1.83 -2.84
CA ARG A 170 -11.20 -2.57 -2.96
C ARG A 170 -12.13 -2.03 -4.04
N GLN A 171 -11.99 -0.76 -4.39
CA GLN A 171 -12.78 -0.12 -5.46
C GLN A 171 -12.22 -0.40 -6.86
N ASN A 172 -10.98 -0.86 -6.97
CA ASN A 172 -10.37 -1.28 -8.23
C ASN A 172 -10.87 -2.68 -8.66
N VAL A 173 -12.16 -2.76 -8.98
CA VAL A 173 -12.83 -4.01 -9.39
C VAL A 173 -12.27 -4.53 -10.70
N ALA A 174 -11.83 -3.65 -11.58
CA ALA A 174 -11.23 -4.00 -12.88
C ALA A 174 -9.81 -4.56 -12.75
N CYS A 175 -9.25 -4.60 -11.51
CA CYS A 175 -7.90 -5.07 -11.28
C CYS A 175 -6.84 -4.37 -12.16
N SER A 176 -7.03 -3.07 -12.41
CA SER A 176 -6.08 -2.28 -13.20
C SER A 176 -4.72 -2.26 -12.54
N CYS A 177 -3.68 -2.60 -13.31
CA CYS A 177 -2.29 -2.53 -12.88
C CYS A 177 -1.70 -1.14 -13.17
N GLY A 178 -0.69 -0.74 -12.41
CA GLY A 178 0.01 0.51 -12.57
C GLY A 178 -0.10 1.43 -11.37
N LEU A 179 0.37 2.67 -11.53
CA LEU A 179 0.27 3.71 -10.52
C LEU A 179 -1.14 4.30 -10.54
N ILE A 180 -1.82 4.21 -9.40
CA ILE A 180 -3.18 4.70 -9.20
C ILE A 180 -3.11 5.88 -8.23
N LEU A 181 -3.13 7.07 -8.79
CA LEU A 181 -3.17 8.31 -8.01
C LEU A 181 -4.61 8.59 -7.54
N PRO A 182 -4.76 9.22 -6.36
CA PRO A 182 -6.07 9.60 -5.87
C PRO A 182 -6.72 10.58 -6.86
N LYS A 183 -7.78 10.15 -7.51
CA LYS A 183 -8.58 11.06 -8.34
C LYS A 183 -9.11 12.16 -7.42
N LYS A 184 -8.99 13.42 -7.82
CA LYS A 184 -9.78 14.49 -7.20
C LYS A 184 -11.22 14.02 -7.20
N GLN A 185 -11.77 13.74 -6.02
CA GLN A 185 -13.17 13.33 -5.91
C GLN A 185 -14.02 14.45 -6.49
N SER A 186 -14.44 14.28 -7.74
CA SER A 186 -15.64 14.96 -8.19
C SER A 186 -16.78 14.38 -7.36
N THR A 187 -17.35 15.19 -6.51
CA THR A 187 -18.36 14.86 -5.50
C THR A 187 -19.72 14.46 -6.09
N SER A 188 -19.77 13.81 -7.21
CA SER A 188 -20.97 13.13 -7.69
C SER A 188 -20.85 11.64 -7.38
N SER A 189 -21.03 11.25 -6.11
CA SER A 189 -21.15 9.85 -5.75
C SER A 189 -22.46 9.30 -6.33
N LEU A 190 -22.39 8.72 -7.53
CA LEU A 190 -23.42 7.81 -7.98
C LEU A 190 -23.46 6.66 -6.98
N LYS A 191 -24.45 6.69 -6.08
CA LYS A 191 -24.68 5.59 -5.13
C LYS A 191 -25.66 4.63 -5.76
N PRO A 192 -25.40 3.30 -5.72
CA PRO A 192 -26.38 2.33 -6.16
C PRO A 192 -27.63 2.40 -5.27
N GLU A 193 -28.78 2.38 -5.89
CA GLU A 193 -30.08 2.45 -5.19
C GLU A 193 -30.56 1.05 -4.76
N PHE A 194 -29.74 0.35 -3.96
CA PHE A 194 -30.06 -1.01 -3.50
C PHE A 194 -31.46 -1.18 -2.90
N PRO A 195 -31.97 -0.25 -2.05
CA PRO A 195 -33.33 -0.40 -1.52
C PRO A 195 -34.41 -0.36 -2.60
N LYS A 196 -34.25 0.49 -3.62
CA LYS A 196 -35.15 0.56 -4.77
C LYS A 196 -35.12 -0.75 -5.57
N TRP A 197 -33.92 -1.25 -5.87
CA TRP A 197 -33.74 -2.50 -6.62
C TRP A 197 -34.32 -3.71 -5.85
N ALA A 198 -34.14 -3.78 -4.55
CA ALA A 198 -34.73 -4.81 -3.70
C ALA A 198 -36.27 -4.76 -3.73
N GLY A 199 -36.87 -3.55 -3.69
CA GLY A 199 -38.31 -3.36 -3.81
C GLY A 199 -38.84 -3.81 -5.19
N MET A 200 -38.12 -3.50 -6.26
CA MET A 200 -38.49 -3.93 -7.62
C MET A 200 -38.38 -5.45 -7.78
N LEU A 201 -37.36 -6.07 -7.21
CA LEU A 201 -37.20 -7.54 -7.24
C LEU A 201 -38.33 -8.26 -6.49
N SER A 202 -38.75 -7.72 -5.32
CA SER A 202 -39.88 -8.28 -4.56
C SER A 202 -41.22 -8.20 -5.31
N GLN A 203 -41.34 -7.28 -6.28
CA GLN A 203 -42.48 -7.12 -7.17
C GLN A 203 -42.38 -7.94 -8.46
N GLY A 204 -41.35 -8.77 -8.62
CA GLY A 204 -41.13 -9.58 -9.81
C GLY A 204 -40.57 -8.81 -11.03
N LEU A 205 -40.13 -7.55 -10.84
CA LEU A 205 -39.64 -6.68 -11.91
C LEU A 205 -38.13 -6.90 -12.20
N GLY A 206 -37.69 -8.14 -12.34
CA GLY A 206 -36.28 -8.52 -12.52
C GLY A 206 -35.61 -7.87 -13.74
N ASP A 207 -36.30 -7.77 -14.86
CA ASP A 207 -35.75 -7.17 -16.08
C ASP A 207 -35.58 -5.65 -15.95
N ALA A 208 -36.50 -4.98 -15.25
CA ALA A 208 -36.37 -3.56 -14.96
C ALA A 208 -35.13 -3.29 -14.04
N VAL A 209 -34.90 -4.13 -13.04
CA VAL A 209 -33.70 -4.04 -12.18
C VAL A 209 -32.42 -4.26 -13.00
N ARG A 210 -32.42 -5.24 -13.90
CA ARG A 210 -31.28 -5.48 -14.80
C ARG A 210 -30.96 -4.25 -15.66
N SER A 211 -32.00 -3.64 -16.24
CA SER A 211 -31.87 -2.43 -17.06
C SER A 211 -31.32 -1.25 -16.23
N GLU A 212 -31.80 -1.05 -15.00
CA GLU A 212 -31.29 0.00 -14.11
C GLU A 212 -29.84 -0.23 -13.70
N ILE A 213 -29.46 -1.48 -13.39
CA ILE A 213 -28.06 -1.83 -13.08
C ILE A 213 -27.18 -1.55 -14.31
N HIS A 214 -27.57 -1.91 -15.50
CA HIS A 214 -26.84 -1.59 -16.73
C HIS A 214 -26.68 -0.09 -16.93
N SER A 215 -27.75 0.68 -16.75
CA SER A 215 -27.70 2.14 -16.83
C SER A 215 -26.75 2.74 -15.81
N TYR A 216 -26.79 2.25 -14.58
CA TYR A 216 -25.88 2.67 -13.49
C TYR A 216 -24.42 2.34 -13.83
N LEU A 217 -24.13 1.15 -14.32
CA LEU A 217 -22.77 0.74 -14.72
C LEU A 217 -22.26 1.58 -15.90
N ASN A 218 -23.11 1.89 -16.87
CA ASN A 218 -22.75 2.76 -18.00
C ASN A 218 -22.43 4.19 -17.51
N GLN A 219 -23.20 4.73 -16.57
CA GLN A 219 -22.91 6.04 -15.99
C GLN A 219 -21.61 6.05 -15.18
N LEU A 220 -21.30 4.96 -14.45
CA LEU A 220 -20.02 4.80 -13.78
C LEU A 220 -18.85 4.77 -14.77
N ASN A 221 -19.04 4.07 -15.88
CA ASN A 221 -18.03 3.94 -16.95
C ASN A 221 -17.76 5.30 -17.62
N GLN A 222 -18.82 6.05 -17.97
CA GLN A 222 -18.70 7.38 -18.56
C GLN A 222 -18.02 8.40 -17.60
N LYS A 223 -18.21 8.25 -16.29
CA LYS A 223 -17.55 9.11 -15.28
C LYS A 223 -16.15 8.63 -14.89
N GLY A 224 -15.60 7.65 -15.60
CA GLY A 224 -14.27 7.10 -15.35
C GLY A 224 -14.17 6.30 -14.04
N GLY A 225 -15.29 5.79 -13.54
CA GLY A 225 -15.37 4.93 -12.36
C GLY A 225 -15.10 3.44 -12.63
N LEU A 226 -15.24 3.03 -13.88
CA LEU A 226 -14.83 1.71 -14.37
C LEU A 226 -13.95 1.98 -15.59
N THR A 227 -12.66 1.93 -15.43
CA THR A 227 -11.73 1.81 -16.57
C THR A 227 -11.60 0.32 -16.89
N PRO A 228 -11.70 -0.07 -18.19
CA PRO A 228 -11.52 -1.46 -18.61
C PRO A 228 -10.12 -1.96 -18.31
#